data_87e5c0172d1a34bcf4a1ff68db586197
#
_entry.id   87e5c0172d1a34bcf4a1ff68db586197
#
_cell.length_a   1.000
_cell.length_b   1.000
_cell.length_c   1.000
_cell.angle_alpha   90.00
_cell.angle_beta   90.00
_cell.angle_gamma   90.00
#
_symmetry.space_group_name_H-M   'P 1'
#
loop_
_entity.id
_entity.type
_entity.pdbx_description
1 polymer ?
#
loop_
_entity_poly.entity_id
_entity_poly.type
_entity_poly.pdbx_seq_one_letter_code
_entity_poly.pdbx_strand_id
1 'polypeptide(L)'
;MFPALVEEVAATGAVDTIDFKGQYGIEVKDPEALAALYDHVLAAFPDAYLEDPHDLPEIVRRLGDHLERVSYDAPIRDAEDIGATPLAARIVNVKPSRIGSLRRLFDVYARCARERRPMYGGGMGELGVGRGQIELLAALFHADAPNDVAPSAYNEDDPLGGLPASPLAPRPEATGFRWAA
;
A
#
# COMPACT_ATOMS: atom_id res chain seq x y z
N MET A 1 8.86 -23.73 7.83
CA MET A 1 7.48 -23.20 7.79
C MET A 1 7.36 -21.96 6.90
N PHE A 2 8.22 -20.97 7.03
CA PHE A 2 8.14 -19.72 6.24
C PHE A 2 8.38 -19.89 4.72
N PRO A 3 9.41 -20.63 4.22
CA PRO A 3 9.62 -20.82 2.79
C PRO A 3 8.43 -21.49 2.09
N ALA A 4 7.83 -22.50 2.71
CA ALA A 4 6.66 -23.19 2.14
C ALA A 4 5.45 -22.27 2.01
N LEU A 5 5.22 -21.34 2.94
CA LEU A 5 4.16 -20.36 2.85
C LEU A 5 4.41 -19.38 1.71
N VAL A 6 5.65 -18.90 1.54
CA VAL A 6 6.04 -18.01 0.44
C VAL A 6 5.79 -18.69 -0.91
N GLU A 7 6.18 -19.95 -1.06
CA GLU A 7 5.95 -20.73 -2.28
C GLU A 7 4.45 -20.94 -2.57
N GLU A 8 3.66 -21.27 -1.53
CA GLU A 8 2.22 -21.46 -1.68
C GLU A 8 1.52 -20.16 -2.11
N VAL A 9 1.88 -19.05 -1.49
CA VAL A 9 1.33 -17.73 -1.84
C VAL A 9 1.79 -17.29 -3.23
N ALA A 10 3.06 -17.50 -3.59
CA ALA A 10 3.58 -17.19 -4.91
C ALA A 10 2.86 -17.98 -6.02
N ALA A 11 2.51 -19.23 -5.76
CA ALA A 11 1.78 -20.08 -6.69
C ALA A 11 0.38 -19.55 -7.04
N THR A 12 -0.19 -18.65 -6.24
CA THR A 12 -1.48 -18.02 -6.54
C THR A 12 -1.39 -17.04 -7.72
N GLY A 13 -0.21 -16.47 -7.99
CA GLY A 13 0.00 -15.43 -9.00
C GLY A 13 -0.75 -14.12 -8.74
N ALA A 14 -1.26 -13.93 -7.52
CA ALA A 14 -2.18 -12.85 -7.17
C ALA A 14 -1.57 -11.82 -6.18
N VAL A 15 -0.25 -11.76 -6.08
CA VAL A 15 0.43 -10.88 -5.12
C VAL A 15 1.06 -9.70 -5.84
N ASP A 16 0.52 -8.51 -5.62
CA ASP A 16 1.01 -7.27 -6.21
C ASP A 16 1.86 -6.45 -5.23
N THR A 17 1.74 -6.67 -3.92
CA THR A 17 2.47 -5.93 -2.89
C THR A 17 2.81 -6.84 -1.70
N ILE A 18 4.03 -6.70 -1.19
CA ILE A 18 4.49 -7.35 0.04
C ILE A 18 4.86 -6.25 1.05
N ASP A 19 4.17 -6.23 2.18
CA ASP A 19 4.43 -5.29 3.26
C ASP A 19 5.28 -5.94 4.36
N PHE A 20 6.52 -5.45 4.50
CA PHE A 20 7.49 -5.97 5.46
C PHE A 20 7.33 -5.39 6.87
N LYS A 21 6.53 -4.36 7.04
CA LYS A 21 6.36 -3.66 8.33
C LYS A 21 7.66 -3.13 8.95
N GLY A 22 8.71 -2.94 8.15
CA GLY A 22 10.03 -2.52 8.61
C GLY A 22 10.08 -1.11 9.21
N GLN A 23 9.08 -0.28 8.90
CA GLN A 23 8.99 1.11 9.36
C GLN A 23 8.13 1.30 10.62
N TYR A 24 7.72 0.20 11.27
CA TYR A 24 6.87 0.24 12.46
C TYR A 24 7.64 0.19 13.79
N GLY A 25 8.97 0.27 13.76
CA GLY A 25 9.80 0.25 14.97
C GLY A 25 9.80 -1.09 15.70
N ILE A 26 9.47 -2.18 15.00
CA ILE A 26 9.52 -3.53 15.56
C ILE A 26 10.97 -3.97 15.68
N GLU A 27 11.38 -4.41 16.86
CA GLU A 27 12.72 -4.92 17.09
C GLU A 27 13.00 -6.18 16.28
N VAL A 28 14.05 -6.15 15.49
CA VAL A 28 14.53 -7.31 14.72
C VAL A 28 15.39 -8.20 15.62
N LYS A 29 14.83 -9.31 16.08
CA LYS A 29 15.51 -10.24 16.98
C LYS A 29 16.52 -11.14 16.27
N ASP A 30 16.30 -11.45 15.02
CA ASP A 30 17.13 -12.32 14.18
C ASP A 30 17.35 -11.68 12.80
N PRO A 31 18.41 -10.88 12.64
CA PRO A 31 18.72 -10.23 11.36
C PRO A 31 19.06 -11.23 10.23
N GLU A 32 19.62 -12.40 10.55
CA GLU A 32 19.95 -13.42 9.54
C GLU A 32 18.68 -14.06 9.00
N ALA A 33 17.76 -14.43 9.87
CA ALA A 33 16.45 -14.96 9.45
C ALA A 33 15.65 -13.92 8.65
N LEU A 34 15.70 -12.66 9.04
CA LEU A 34 15.09 -11.58 8.28
C LEU A 34 15.71 -11.45 6.88
N ALA A 35 17.04 -11.47 6.81
CA ALA A 35 17.74 -11.38 5.54
C ALA A 35 17.38 -12.55 4.58
N ALA A 36 17.33 -13.76 5.12
CA ALA A 36 16.89 -14.95 4.36
C ALA A 36 15.42 -14.83 3.88
N LEU A 37 14.55 -14.19 4.68
CA LEU A 37 13.18 -13.89 4.26
C LEU A 37 13.16 -12.96 3.05
N TYR A 38 13.95 -11.89 3.08
CA TYR A 38 14.05 -10.98 1.91
C TYR A 38 14.52 -11.72 0.67
N ASP A 39 15.56 -12.56 0.76
CA ASP A 39 16.06 -13.34 -0.37
C ASP A 39 14.96 -14.23 -0.97
N HIS A 40 14.14 -14.87 -0.14
CA HIS A 40 13.01 -15.68 -0.58
C HIS A 40 11.90 -14.87 -1.23
N VAL A 41 11.52 -13.75 -0.62
CA VAL A 41 10.46 -12.87 -1.13
C VAL A 41 10.87 -12.25 -2.46
N LEU A 42 12.08 -11.74 -2.56
CA LEU A 42 12.59 -11.13 -3.80
C LEU A 42 12.62 -12.12 -4.97
N ALA A 43 12.95 -13.39 -4.69
CA ALA A 43 12.95 -14.45 -5.70
C ALA A 43 11.54 -14.92 -6.08
N ALA A 44 10.63 -15.01 -5.11
CA ALA A 44 9.28 -15.54 -5.33
C ALA A 44 8.32 -14.51 -5.96
N PHE A 45 8.55 -13.22 -5.73
CA PHE A 45 7.68 -12.13 -6.18
C PHE A 45 8.47 -11.05 -6.94
N PRO A 46 8.95 -11.35 -8.16
CA PRO A 46 9.85 -10.46 -8.89
C PRO A 46 9.23 -9.11 -9.29
N ASP A 47 7.91 -9.04 -9.40
CA ASP A 47 7.19 -7.85 -9.87
C ASP A 47 6.41 -7.12 -8.75
N ALA A 48 6.31 -7.71 -7.55
CA ALA A 48 5.55 -7.12 -6.46
C ALA A 48 6.22 -5.85 -5.91
N TYR A 49 5.41 -4.90 -5.45
CA TYR A 49 5.88 -3.78 -4.66
C TYR A 49 6.40 -4.25 -3.30
N LEU A 50 7.44 -3.60 -2.82
CA LEU A 50 8.13 -3.91 -1.57
C LEU A 50 7.82 -2.78 -0.57
N GLU A 51 6.74 -2.95 0.19
CA GLU A 51 6.24 -1.91 1.07
C GLU A 51 6.96 -1.92 2.42
N ASP A 52 7.28 -0.72 2.90
CA ASP A 52 7.89 -0.48 4.21
C ASP A 52 9.05 -1.42 4.55
N PRO A 53 10.08 -1.55 3.69
CA PRO A 53 11.21 -2.42 4.00
C PRO A 53 12.01 -1.90 5.19
N HIS A 54 12.73 -2.82 5.86
CA HIS A 54 13.68 -2.45 6.90
C HIS A 54 14.87 -1.70 6.31
N ASP A 55 15.40 -0.72 7.06
CA ASP A 55 16.55 0.10 6.69
C ASP A 55 17.90 -0.43 7.21
N LEU A 56 17.93 -1.69 7.63
CA LEU A 56 19.16 -2.37 8.04
C LEU A 56 20.15 -2.49 6.88
N PRO A 57 21.46 -2.27 7.09
CA PRO A 57 22.45 -2.25 6.02
C PRO A 57 22.46 -3.49 5.12
N GLU A 58 22.25 -4.68 5.69
CA GLU A 58 22.16 -5.94 4.95
C GLU A 58 20.90 -6.04 4.11
N ILE A 59 19.78 -5.48 4.55
CA ILE A 59 18.54 -5.43 3.78
C ILE A 59 18.66 -4.41 2.65
N VAL A 60 19.18 -3.22 2.95
CA VAL A 60 19.43 -2.18 1.92
C VAL A 60 20.30 -2.72 0.79
N ARG A 61 21.34 -3.51 1.09
CA ARG A 61 22.18 -4.14 0.06
C ARG A 61 21.40 -5.13 -0.81
N ARG A 62 20.49 -5.93 -0.22
CA ARG A 62 19.63 -6.87 -0.97
C ARG A 62 18.63 -6.17 -1.86
N LEU A 63 18.12 -5.04 -1.41
CA LEU A 63 17.19 -4.21 -2.17
C LEU A 63 17.86 -3.41 -3.31
N GLY A 64 19.20 -3.42 -3.41
CA GLY A 64 19.96 -2.56 -4.34
C GLY A 64 19.44 -2.57 -5.79
N ASP A 65 19.18 -3.76 -6.34
CA ASP A 65 18.65 -3.93 -7.71
C ASP A 65 17.13 -3.86 -7.81
N HIS A 66 16.44 -3.61 -6.67
CA HIS A 66 14.99 -3.63 -6.56
C HIS A 66 14.40 -2.30 -6.05
N LEU A 67 15.21 -1.25 -5.98
CA LEU A 67 14.81 0.04 -5.38
C LEU A 67 13.61 0.68 -6.11
N GLU A 68 13.43 0.45 -7.40
CA GLU A 68 12.28 0.96 -8.16
C GLU A 68 10.95 0.36 -7.73
N ARG A 69 10.97 -0.79 -7.03
CA ARG A 69 9.77 -1.46 -6.48
C ARG A 69 9.50 -1.08 -5.03
N VAL A 70 10.41 -0.33 -4.40
CA VAL A 70 10.24 0.07 -2.99
C VAL A 70 9.14 1.09 -2.85
N SER A 71 8.19 0.79 -1.99
CA SER A 71 7.10 1.68 -1.61
C SER A 71 7.11 1.98 -0.10
N TYR A 72 6.52 3.11 0.26
CA TYR A 72 6.37 3.48 1.66
C TYR A 72 4.93 3.86 1.98
N ASP A 73 4.48 3.36 3.13
CA ASP A 73 3.19 3.60 3.76
C ASP A 73 3.35 4.30 5.11
N ALA A 74 3.93 3.62 6.08
CA ALA A 74 3.94 4.04 7.49
C ALA A 74 4.55 5.43 7.73
N PRO A 75 5.67 5.82 7.09
CA PRO A 75 6.27 7.13 7.29
C PRO A 75 5.55 8.27 6.56
N ILE A 76 4.64 8.00 5.60
CA ILE A 76 4.02 9.04 4.78
C ILE A 76 2.81 9.66 5.47
N ARG A 77 2.96 10.90 5.95
CA ARG A 77 1.92 11.70 6.62
C ARG A 77 1.64 13.04 5.93
N ASP A 78 2.58 13.46 5.08
CA ASP A 78 2.43 14.61 4.20
C ASP A 78 3.37 14.52 2.98
N ALA A 79 3.37 15.56 2.16
CA ALA A 79 4.17 15.56 0.95
C ALA A 79 5.68 15.62 1.24
N GLU A 80 6.14 16.18 2.35
CA GLU A 80 7.56 16.31 2.68
C GLU A 80 8.17 14.96 3.03
N ASP A 81 7.40 14.09 3.68
CA ASP A 81 7.84 12.74 4.06
C ASP A 81 8.29 11.88 2.88
N ILE A 82 7.73 12.10 1.68
CA ILE A 82 8.10 11.35 0.47
C ILE A 82 9.60 11.43 0.16
N GLY A 83 10.22 12.58 0.45
CA GLY A 83 11.66 12.78 0.26
C GLY A 83 12.51 12.36 1.45
N ALA A 84 11.91 12.12 2.60
CA ALA A 84 12.58 11.82 3.86
C ALA A 84 12.61 10.32 4.20
N THR A 85 12.03 9.47 3.37
CA THR A 85 12.04 8.01 3.57
C THR A 85 13.46 7.43 3.47
N PRO A 86 13.78 6.36 4.21
CA PRO A 86 15.16 5.83 4.28
C PRO A 86 15.77 5.47 2.92
N LEU A 87 14.99 4.92 2.01
CA LEU A 87 15.44 4.50 0.68
C LEU A 87 14.90 5.37 -0.45
N ALA A 88 14.52 6.61 -0.16
CA ALA A 88 13.94 7.54 -1.14
C ALA A 88 12.75 6.92 -1.90
N ALA A 89 11.57 6.93 -1.30
CA ALA A 89 10.34 6.32 -1.84
C ALA A 89 10.23 6.44 -3.36
N ARG A 90 10.20 5.32 -4.06
CA ARG A 90 9.95 5.30 -5.50
C ARG A 90 8.45 5.27 -5.78
N ILE A 91 7.72 4.54 -4.95
CA ILE A 91 6.29 4.33 -5.00
C ILE A 91 5.70 4.79 -3.66
N VAL A 92 4.51 5.36 -3.67
CA VAL A 92 3.86 5.90 -2.47
C VAL A 92 2.52 5.23 -2.25
N ASN A 93 2.32 4.63 -1.05
CA ASN A 93 1.01 4.23 -0.59
C ASN A 93 0.32 5.42 0.08
N VAL A 94 -0.71 5.94 -0.56
CA VAL A 94 -1.43 7.12 -0.09
C VAL A 94 -2.59 6.70 0.80
N LYS A 95 -2.46 6.90 2.12
CA LYS A 95 -3.52 6.59 3.10
C LYS A 95 -4.18 7.85 3.61
N PRO A 96 -5.38 8.19 3.11
CA PRO A 96 -6.06 9.46 3.43
C PRO A 96 -6.24 9.69 4.92
N SER A 97 -6.60 8.67 5.69
CA SER A 97 -6.82 8.78 7.14
C SER A 97 -5.53 9.05 7.92
N ARG A 98 -4.39 8.55 7.46
CA ARG A 98 -3.09 8.84 8.07
C ARG A 98 -2.65 10.27 7.79
N ILE A 99 -2.85 10.74 6.58
CA ILE A 99 -2.52 12.12 6.16
C ILE A 99 -3.46 13.12 6.85
N GLY A 100 -4.73 12.75 7.02
CA GLY A 100 -5.71 13.40 7.87
C GLY A 100 -6.44 14.57 7.22
N SER A 101 -5.78 15.56 6.62
CA SER A 101 -6.47 16.69 5.98
C SER A 101 -6.50 16.58 4.46
N LEU A 102 -7.60 16.99 3.83
CA LEU A 102 -7.73 17.03 2.37
C LEU A 102 -6.63 17.88 1.71
N ARG A 103 -6.25 18.99 2.33
CA ARG A 103 -5.18 19.83 1.80
C ARG A 103 -3.86 19.05 1.69
N ARG A 104 -3.41 18.43 2.78
CA ARG A 104 -2.18 17.61 2.78
C ARG A 104 -2.30 16.43 1.82
N LEU A 105 -3.46 15.81 1.76
CA LEU A 105 -3.72 14.70 0.84
C LEU A 105 -3.51 15.12 -0.62
N PHE A 106 -4.09 16.26 -1.02
CA PHE A 106 -3.90 16.78 -2.37
C PHE A 106 -2.48 17.28 -2.63
N ASP A 107 -1.76 17.77 -1.62
CA ASP A 107 -0.34 18.11 -1.73
C ASP A 107 0.50 16.85 -2.00
N VAL A 108 0.19 15.70 -1.37
CA VAL A 108 0.81 14.39 -1.66
C VAL A 108 0.54 13.97 -3.10
N TYR A 109 -0.71 13.97 -3.54
CA TYR A 109 -1.07 13.62 -4.92
C TYR A 109 -0.37 14.53 -5.94
N ALA A 110 -0.39 15.83 -5.70
CA ALA A 110 0.27 16.82 -6.58
C ALA A 110 1.78 16.60 -6.66
N ARG A 111 2.43 16.26 -5.54
CA ARG A 111 3.85 15.95 -5.53
C ARG A 111 4.16 14.69 -6.32
N CYS A 112 3.44 13.60 -6.08
CA CYS A 112 3.61 12.36 -6.81
C CYS A 112 3.41 12.55 -8.32
N ALA A 113 2.36 13.27 -8.72
CA ALA A 113 2.09 13.57 -10.12
C ALA A 113 3.22 14.41 -10.77
N ARG A 114 3.69 15.45 -10.10
CA ARG A 114 4.79 16.30 -10.58
C ARG A 114 6.09 15.52 -10.74
N GLU A 115 6.38 14.62 -9.81
CA GLU A 115 7.60 13.79 -9.82
C GLU A 115 7.42 12.49 -10.62
N ARG A 116 6.24 12.25 -11.19
CA ARG A 116 5.88 11.02 -11.91
C ARG A 116 6.13 9.75 -11.09
N ARG A 117 5.83 9.82 -9.79
CA ARG A 117 5.92 8.68 -8.89
C ARG A 117 4.67 7.83 -9.00
N PRO A 118 4.78 6.52 -9.22
CA PRO A 118 3.67 5.62 -9.07
C PRO A 118 3.04 5.74 -7.67
N MET A 119 1.72 5.60 -7.63
CA MET A 119 0.94 5.64 -6.39
C MET A 119 -0.03 4.47 -6.36
N TYR A 120 -0.32 4.01 -5.18
CA TYR A 120 -1.51 3.24 -4.88
C TYR A 120 -2.12 3.79 -3.60
N GLY A 121 -3.34 3.41 -3.30
CA GLY A 121 -4.00 3.92 -2.12
C GLY A 121 -4.40 2.83 -1.18
N GLY A 122 -4.73 3.23 0.02
CA GLY A 122 -5.20 2.28 1.00
C GLY A 122 -5.97 2.91 2.13
N GLY A 123 -6.62 2.03 2.88
CA GLY A 123 -7.31 2.37 4.11
C GLY A 123 -6.48 2.05 5.33
N MET A 124 -7.02 2.51 6.45
CA MET A 124 -6.59 2.16 7.81
C MET A 124 -7.62 1.25 8.49
N GLY A 125 -8.39 0.48 7.69
CA GLY A 125 -9.49 -0.35 8.16
C GLY A 125 -10.86 0.34 8.13
N GLU A 126 -11.02 1.41 7.36
CA GLU A 126 -12.30 2.11 7.22
C GLU A 126 -13.35 1.22 6.56
N LEU A 127 -14.56 1.31 7.07
CA LEU A 127 -15.75 0.61 6.58
C LEU A 127 -16.82 1.61 6.13
N GLY A 128 -17.85 1.14 5.47
CA GLY A 128 -19.01 1.95 5.09
C GLY A 128 -18.62 3.18 4.26
N VAL A 129 -19.02 4.37 4.70
CA VAL A 129 -18.79 5.64 4.01
C VAL A 129 -17.30 5.94 3.85
N GLY A 130 -16.49 5.66 4.86
CA GLY A 130 -15.03 5.86 4.82
C GLY A 130 -14.37 5.00 3.75
N ARG A 131 -14.76 3.73 3.66
CA ARG A 131 -14.31 2.83 2.60
C ARG A 131 -14.67 3.37 1.21
N GLY A 132 -15.94 3.80 1.02
CA GLY A 132 -16.37 4.39 -0.25
C GLY A 132 -15.58 5.65 -0.65
N GLN A 133 -15.16 6.46 0.31
CA GLN A 133 -14.29 7.62 0.04
C GLN A 133 -12.90 7.19 -0.45
N ILE A 134 -12.32 6.15 0.13
CA ILE A 134 -11.01 5.62 -0.30
C ILE A 134 -11.13 5.01 -1.70
N GLU A 135 -12.18 4.25 -1.99
CA GLU A 135 -12.44 3.71 -3.32
C GLU A 135 -12.60 4.81 -4.37
N LEU A 136 -13.28 5.91 -4.02
CA LEU A 136 -13.39 7.08 -4.88
C LEU A 136 -12.03 7.69 -5.21
N LEU A 137 -11.19 7.89 -4.21
CA LEU A 137 -9.84 8.42 -4.40
C LEU A 137 -8.98 7.48 -5.25
N ALA A 138 -9.10 6.17 -5.04
CA ALA A 138 -8.44 5.18 -5.86
C ALA A 138 -8.88 5.29 -7.33
N ALA A 139 -10.18 5.36 -7.58
CA ALA A 139 -10.73 5.49 -8.93
C ALA A 139 -10.26 6.77 -9.65
N LEU A 140 -10.05 7.86 -8.91
CA LEU A 140 -9.63 9.15 -9.48
C LEU A 140 -8.12 9.24 -9.76
N PHE A 141 -7.28 8.68 -8.88
CA PHE A 141 -5.85 8.97 -8.88
C PHE A 141 -4.96 7.77 -9.19
N HIS A 142 -5.41 6.54 -8.90
CA HIS A 142 -4.59 5.33 -9.06
C HIS A 142 -5.45 4.08 -9.31
N ALA A 143 -6.39 4.18 -10.25
CA ALA A 143 -7.39 3.14 -10.52
C ALA A 143 -6.81 1.76 -10.90
N ASP A 144 -5.65 1.75 -11.55
CA ASP A 144 -5.00 0.53 -12.05
C ASP A 144 -3.93 -0.02 -11.09
N ALA A 145 -3.75 0.63 -9.93
CA ALA A 145 -2.74 0.24 -8.96
C ALA A 145 -3.25 -0.83 -7.97
N PRO A 146 -2.37 -1.56 -7.29
CA PRO A 146 -2.74 -2.57 -6.29
C PRO A 146 -3.23 -1.91 -4.98
N ASN A 147 -4.45 -1.40 -4.99
CA ASN A 147 -5.00 -0.64 -3.87
C ASN A 147 -5.32 -1.54 -2.66
N ASP A 148 -4.83 -1.12 -1.49
CA ASP A 148 -5.03 -1.75 -0.19
C ASP A 148 -6.30 -1.21 0.48
N VAL A 149 -7.46 -1.73 0.11
CA VAL A 149 -8.77 -1.34 0.67
C VAL A 149 -9.41 -2.53 1.35
N ALA A 150 -10.00 -2.31 2.54
CA ALA A 150 -10.64 -3.36 3.30
C ALA A 150 -11.69 -4.12 2.45
N PRO A 151 -11.68 -5.46 2.46
CA PRO A 151 -12.66 -6.26 1.72
C PRO A 151 -14.09 -5.94 2.09
N SER A 152 -15.01 -6.02 1.13
CA SER A 152 -16.44 -5.79 1.37
C SER A 152 -17.03 -6.76 2.39
N ALA A 153 -16.46 -7.96 2.52
CA ALA A 153 -16.86 -8.94 3.52
C ALA A 153 -16.62 -8.48 4.99
N TYR A 154 -15.89 -7.40 5.21
CA TYR A 154 -15.75 -6.78 6.54
C TYR A 154 -16.89 -5.81 6.87
N ASN A 155 -17.75 -5.50 5.91
CA ASN A 155 -18.98 -4.77 6.16
C ASN A 155 -20.06 -5.76 6.63
N GLU A 156 -20.94 -5.31 7.52
CA GLU A 156 -22.13 -6.10 7.87
C GLU A 156 -23.07 -6.20 6.67
N ASP A 157 -23.70 -7.37 6.49
CA ASP A 157 -24.65 -7.61 5.41
C ASP A 157 -25.89 -6.71 5.53
N ASP A 158 -26.30 -6.42 6.77
CA ASP A 158 -27.41 -5.51 7.11
C ASP A 158 -26.84 -4.25 7.79
N PRO A 159 -26.55 -3.18 7.07
CA PRO A 159 -26.05 -1.95 7.66
C PRO A 159 -27.11 -1.34 8.60
N LEU A 160 -26.63 -0.83 9.76
CA LEU A 160 -27.51 -0.14 10.72
C LEU A 160 -28.32 0.95 10.01
N GLY A 161 -29.63 0.93 10.19
CA GLY A 161 -30.53 1.94 9.61
C GLY A 161 -30.18 3.35 10.10
N GLY A 162 -30.31 4.34 9.21
CA GLY A 162 -30.07 5.74 9.55
C GLY A 162 -28.62 6.22 9.50
N LEU A 163 -27.68 5.38 9.08
CA LEU A 163 -26.32 5.83 8.79
C LEU A 163 -26.28 6.73 7.55
N PRO A 164 -25.45 7.79 7.55
CA PRO A 164 -25.31 8.62 6.36
C PRO A 164 -24.73 7.79 5.19
N ALA A 165 -25.40 7.85 4.03
CA ALA A 165 -24.84 7.30 2.82
C ALA A 165 -23.81 8.25 2.21
N SER A 166 -22.77 7.71 1.56
CA SER A 166 -21.90 8.52 0.72
C SER A 166 -22.72 9.09 -0.45
N PRO A 167 -22.68 10.41 -0.71
CA PRO A 167 -23.31 11.00 -1.89
C PRO A 167 -22.60 10.53 -3.19
N LEU A 168 -21.44 9.96 -3.05
CA LEU A 168 -20.63 9.40 -4.12
C LEU A 168 -20.59 7.89 -3.91
N ALA A 169 -21.29 7.16 -4.76
CA ALA A 169 -21.27 5.70 -4.79
C ALA A 169 -20.37 5.23 -5.93
N PRO A 170 -19.04 5.09 -5.72
CA PRO A 170 -18.19 4.49 -6.72
C PRO A 170 -18.70 3.07 -6.96
N ARG A 171 -18.83 2.70 -8.22
CA ARG A 171 -19.12 1.33 -8.63
C ARG A 171 -17.84 0.78 -9.24
N PRO A 172 -16.94 0.17 -8.46
CA PRO A 172 -15.74 -0.43 -9.01
C PRO A 172 -16.19 -1.52 -10.00
N GLU A 173 -15.65 -1.46 -11.20
CA GLU A 173 -15.80 -2.55 -12.15
C GLU A 173 -14.97 -3.75 -11.69
N ALA A 174 -15.27 -4.93 -12.23
CA ALA A 174 -14.55 -6.17 -11.94
C ALA A 174 -13.04 -6.10 -12.27
N THR A 175 -12.61 -5.11 -13.03
CA THR A 175 -11.23 -4.90 -13.49
C THR A 175 -10.47 -3.83 -12.72
N GLY A 176 -10.94 -3.42 -11.54
CA GLY A 176 -10.25 -2.42 -10.71
C GLY A 176 -11.20 -1.35 -10.16
N PHE A 177 -10.60 -0.22 -9.73
CA PHE A 177 -11.31 0.88 -9.09
C PHE A 177 -11.83 1.94 -10.09
N ARG A 178 -11.90 1.62 -11.37
CA ARG A 178 -12.46 2.52 -12.38
C ARG A 178 -13.97 2.64 -12.24
N TRP A 179 -14.48 3.82 -12.58
CA TRP A 179 -15.92 4.04 -12.66
C TRP A 179 -16.44 3.51 -13.98
N ALA A 180 -17.59 2.84 -13.93
CA ALA A 180 -18.33 2.55 -15.13
C ALA A 180 -18.76 3.87 -15.78
N ALA A 181 -18.52 3.99 -17.07
CA ALA A 181 -18.95 5.15 -17.89
C ALA A 181 -20.47 5.21 -18.03
#